data_23d25ccee962da8ffd99bdc5a29355af
#
_entry.id   23d25ccee962da8ffd99bdc5a29355af
#
_cell.length_a   1.000
_cell.length_b   1.000
_cell.length_c   1.000
_cell.angle_alpha   90.00
_cell.angle_beta   90.00
_cell.angle_gamma   90.00
#
_symmetry.space_group_name_H-M   'P 1'
#
loop_
_entity.id
_entity.type
_entity.pdbx_description
1 polymer ?
#
loop_
_entity_poly.entity_id
_entity_poly.type
_entity_poly.pdbx_seq_one_letter_code
_entity_poly.pdbx_strand_id
1 'polypeptide(L)'
;TAAVAEKLGRRWITTDLGKPACMIMRKRLIDQSARPFLYQAIGDYQVEAAKVSLGREFRIGDLSQIVLSLYGAQSLPAEFNPQRNLGQIAGLDLGPRKSSKTLVLADSPNKLTGITTLKKAIAQRDNLLGGWDRVVVLGWNFESSIGQDITALNDNRLEVLVIPPDLLDRLKKKGGIDKLRGQVRFSSLQYLTIHPVERTSSAASDAADTRPDEHLTVKLRNYVLLSPEAINLDDANRQKLQAVMNQEPLALIEYWAVDPDYDGRVFRSVWQDYRGNTANDDDALRVVTHARLTVPHKTGPRRVCVRAVDVFGFEAEVVTTVAEAVR
;
A
#
# COMPACT_ATOMS: atom_id res chain seq x y z
N THR A 1 -18.94 10.46 15.51
CA THR A 1 -18.52 10.86 16.89
C THR A 1 -17.42 11.92 16.82
N ALA A 2 -16.25 11.69 16.17
CA ALA A 2 -15.13 12.64 16.14
C ALA A 2 -15.53 14.02 15.60
N ALA A 3 -16.22 14.08 14.46
CA ALA A 3 -16.67 15.33 13.85
C ALA A 3 -17.57 16.17 14.77
N VAL A 4 -18.44 15.51 15.55
CA VAL A 4 -19.30 16.22 16.54
C VAL A 4 -18.48 16.71 17.73
N ALA A 5 -17.51 15.89 18.20
CA ALA A 5 -16.65 16.29 19.31
C ALA A 5 -15.77 17.49 18.92
N GLU A 6 -15.21 17.49 17.71
CA GLU A 6 -14.44 18.61 17.15
C GLU A 6 -15.30 19.88 17.06
N LYS A 7 -16.52 19.79 16.50
CA LYS A 7 -17.46 20.90 16.41
C LYS A 7 -17.82 21.50 17.77
N LEU A 8 -17.83 20.67 18.82
CA LEU A 8 -18.06 21.09 20.20
C LEU A 8 -16.78 21.54 20.93
N GLY A 9 -15.66 21.68 20.24
CA GLY A 9 -14.38 22.09 20.81
C GLY A 9 -13.75 21.07 21.77
N ARG A 10 -14.20 19.82 21.76
CA ARG A 10 -13.72 18.76 22.66
C ARG A 10 -12.44 18.11 22.10
N ARG A 11 -11.60 17.61 22.98
CA ARG A 11 -10.52 16.66 22.62
C ARG A 11 -11.15 15.30 22.35
N TRP A 12 -10.64 14.58 21.37
CA TRP A 12 -11.20 13.29 21.01
C TRP A 12 -10.09 12.30 20.57
N ILE A 13 -10.34 11.04 20.83
CA ILE A 13 -9.64 9.89 20.28
C ILE A 13 -10.75 8.96 19.77
N THR A 14 -10.60 8.47 18.56
CA THR A 14 -11.56 7.55 17.96
C THR A 14 -10.85 6.47 17.18
N THR A 15 -11.46 5.30 17.12
CA THR A 15 -10.92 4.15 16.38
C THR A 15 -12.04 3.50 15.58
N ASP A 16 -11.70 2.96 14.44
CA ASP A 16 -12.59 2.13 13.62
C ASP A 16 -11.79 1.04 12.94
N LEU A 17 -12.40 -0.12 12.74
CA LEU A 17 -11.77 -1.25 12.05
C LEU A 17 -11.90 -1.12 10.52
N GLY A 18 -12.94 -0.45 10.04
CA GLY A 18 -13.26 -0.32 8.63
C GLY A 18 -12.51 0.81 7.95
N LYS A 19 -11.69 0.51 6.95
CA LYS A 19 -11.01 1.54 6.13
C LYS A 19 -11.99 2.55 5.53
N PRO A 20 -13.15 2.16 4.94
CA PRO A 20 -14.12 3.11 4.42
C PRO A 20 -14.67 4.05 5.51
N ALA A 21 -14.93 3.54 6.72
CA ALA A 21 -15.41 4.36 7.84
C ALA A 21 -14.36 5.39 8.27
N CYS A 22 -13.09 4.99 8.35
CA CYS A 22 -11.97 5.91 8.63
C CYS A 22 -11.82 6.97 7.54
N MET A 23 -11.99 6.61 6.27
CA MET A 23 -11.93 7.53 5.14
C MET A 23 -13.05 8.58 5.21
N ILE A 24 -14.28 8.17 5.43
CA ILE A 24 -15.44 9.08 5.61
C ILE A 24 -15.22 10.01 6.81
N MET A 25 -14.69 9.48 7.91
CA MET A 25 -14.42 10.28 9.10
C MET A 25 -13.35 11.34 8.83
N ARG A 26 -12.25 10.97 8.18
CA ARG A 26 -11.19 11.90 7.78
C ARG A 26 -11.75 13.01 6.88
N LYS A 27 -12.53 12.65 5.85
CA LYS A 27 -13.17 13.62 4.97
C LYS A 27 -14.04 14.61 5.76
N ARG A 28 -14.90 14.14 6.66
CA ARG A 28 -15.76 15.00 7.49
C ARG A 28 -14.99 15.95 8.39
N LEU A 29 -13.81 15.56 8.88
CA LEU A 29 -12.93 16.42 9.67
C LEU A 29 -12.28 17.49 8.80
N ILE A 30 -11.86 17.13 7.59
CA ILE A 30 -11.32 18.09 6.61
C ILE A 30 -12.41 19.10 6.18
N ASP A 31 -13.60 18.64 5.82
CA ASP A 31 -14.72 19.49 5.38
C ASP A 31 -15.12 20.55 6.42
N GLN A 32 -14.93 20.28 7.70
CA GLN A 32 -15.21 21.26 8.77
C GLN A 32 -13.98 22.00 9.27
N SER A 33 -12.85 21.94 8.53
CA SER A 33 -11.59 22.61 8.89
C SER A 33 -11.13 22.28 10.30
N ALA A 34 -11.18 21.00 10.66
CA ALA A 34 -10.77 20.54 11.98
C ALA A 34 -9.30 20.92 12.27
N ARG A 35 -8.97 21.08 13.55
CA ARG A 35 -7.58 21.25 13.98
C ARG A 35 -6.74 20.07 13.52
N PRO A 36 -5.43 20.27 13.28
CA PRO A 36 -4.54 19.17 12.89
C PRO A 36 -4.68 17.97 13.83
N PHE A 37 -4.82 16.79 13.28
CA PHE A 37 -5.00 15.54 14.00
C PHE A 37 -4.08 14.45 13.45
N LEU A 38 -3.71 13.48 14.29
CA LEU A 38 -2.96 12.32 13.89
C LEU A 38 -3.90 11.21 13.43
N TYR A 39 -3.70 10.73 12.20
CA TYR A 39 -4.29 9.49 11.70
C TYR A 39 -3.23 8.40 11.72
N GLN A 40 -3.54 7.28 12.35
CA GLN A 40 -2.58 6.20 12.55
C GLN A 40 -3.25 4.84 12.31
N ALA A 41 -2.61 3.99 11.51
CA ALA A 41 -2.98 2.60 11.39
C ALA A 41 -2.23 1.77 12.45
N ILE A 42 -2.97 0.89 13.15
CA ILE A 42 -2.41 -0.05 14.12
C ILE A 42 -2.16 -1.37 13.39
N GLY A 43 -0.87 -1.70 13.16
CA GLY A 43 -0.46 -2.81 12.28
C GLY A 43 -0.64 -4.21 12.86
N ASP A 44 -0.59 -4.39 14.19
CA ASP A 44 -0.42 -5.72 14.82
C ASP A 44 -1.74 -6.44 15.17
N TYR A 45 -2.89 -5.88 14.80
CA TYR A 45 -4.18 -6.48 15.11
C TYR A 45 -4.30 -7.94 14.61
N GLN A 46 -3.76 -8.24 13.45
CA GLN A 46 -3.84 -9.57 12.86
C GLN A 46 -3.09 -10.63 13.66
N VAL A 47 -1.98 -10.27 14.29
CA VAL A 47 -1.20 -11.17 15.18
C VAL A 47 -1.98 -11.50 16.43
N GLU A 48 -2.54 -10.48 17.10
CA GLU A 48 -3.35 -10.69 18.29
C GLU A 48 -4.65 -11.44 17.97
N ALA A 49 -5.29 -11.13 16.85
CA ALA A 49 -6.44 -11.88 16.36
C ALA A 49 -6.10 -13.35 16.07
N ALA A 50 -4.91 -13.64 15.52
CA ALA A 50 -4.44 -14.98 15.29
C ALA A 50 -4.19 -15.73 16.62
N LYS A 51 -3.53 -15.13 17.59
CA LYS A 51 -3.29 -15.71 18.91
C LYS A 51 -4.61 -16.06 19.63
N VAL A 52 -5.59 -15.15 19.58
CA VAL A 52 -6.91 -15.36 20.19
C VAL A 52 -7.69 -16.47 19.48
N SER A 53 -7.54 -16.59 18.16
CA SER A 53 -8.37 -17.48 17.34
C SER A 53 -7.86 -18.90 17.26
N LEU A 54 -6.53 -19.09 17.27
CA LEU A 54 -5.85 -20.35 17.03
C LEU A 54 -5.30 -20.99 18.33
N GLY A 55 -5.54 -20.33 19.48
CA GLY A 55 -5.20 -20.83 20.80
C GLY A 55 -3.76 -20.56 21.27
N ARG A 56 -3.46 -20.95 22.53
CA ARG A 56 -2.17 -20.66 23.18
C ARG A 56 -0.97 -21.37 22.57
N GLU A 57 -1.19 -22.45 21.82
CA GLU A 57 -0.11 -23.22 21.16
C GLU A 57 0.22 -22.72 19.75
N PHE A 58 -0.47 -21.69 19.29
CA PHE A 58 -0.28 -21.12 17.96
C PHE A 58 1.14 -20.56 17.75
N ARG A 59 1.79 -21.05 16.71
CA ARG A 59 3.09 -20.56 16.23
C ARG A 59 2.92 -19.81 14.91
N ILE A 60 3.68 -18.75 14.72
CA ILE A 60 3.66 -17.97 13.46
C ILE A 60 3.99 -18.84 12.24
N GLY A 61 4.85 -19.86 12.41
CA GLY A 61 5.15 -20.82 11.38
C GLY A 61 3.94 -21.66 10.94
N ASP A 62 3.00 -21.92 11.83
CA ASP A 62 1.78 -22.66 11.52
C ASP A 62 0.82 -21.81 10.66
N LEU A 63 0.75 -20.48 10.94
CA LEU A 63 0.01 -19.55 10.10
C LEU A 63 0.62 -19.46 8.70
N SER A 64 1.94 -19.41 8.60
CA SER A 64 2.63 -19.40 7.30
C SER A 64 2.32 -20.66 6.49
N GLN A 65 2.28 -21.82 7.12
CA GLN A 65 1.89 -23.09 6.45
C GLN A 65 0.44 -23.07 5.98
N ILE A 66 -0.48 -22.50 6.79
CA ILE A 66 -1.89 -22.31 6.38
C ILE A 66 -1.96 -21.41 5.13
N VAL A 67 -1.26 -20.28 5.16
CA VAL A 67 -1.21 -19.34 4.03
C VAL A 67 -0.65 -20.00 2.77
N LEU A 68 0.45 -20.74 2.89
CA LEU A 68 1.03 -21.49 1.77
C LEU A 68 0.04 -22.52 1.21
N SER A 69 -0.64 -23.27 2.07
CA SER A 69 -1.65 -24.26 1.66
C SER A 69 -2.84 -23.61 0.96
N LEU A 70 -3.32 -22.46 1.44
CA LEU A 70 -4.41 -21.71 0.82
C LEU A 70 -4.01 -21.08 -0.52
N TYR A 71 -2.75 -20.72 -0.69
CA TYR A 71 -2.18 -20.29 -1.95
C TYR A 71 -1.98 -21.44 -2.95
N GLY A 72 -2.01 -22.67 -2.49
CA GLY A 72 -1.76 -23.87 -3.30
C GLY A 72 -0.29 -24.30 -3.34
N ALA A 73 0.54 -23.78 -2.46
CA ALA A 73 1.93 -24.16 -2.34
C ALA A 73 2.11 -25.30 -1.34
N GLN A 74 2.96 -26.29 -1.67
CA GLN A 74 3.43 -27.32 -0.75
C GLN A 74 4.58 -26.78 0.09
N SER A 75 4.53 -26.94 1.40
CA SER A 75 5.65 -26.57 2.28
C SER A 75 6.91 -27.33 1.92
N LEU A 76 8.05 -26.65 1.91
CA LEU A 76 9.35 -27.29 1.77
C LEU A 76 9.68 -28.13 3.01
N PRO A 77 10.55 -29.17 2.88
CA PRO A 77 11.05 -29.95 4.00
C PRO A 77 11.69 -29.07 5.08
N ALA A 78 11.55 -29.47 6.34
CA ALA A 78 11.97 -28.69 7.50
C ALA A 78 13.47 -28.34 7.49
N GLU A 79 14.31 -29.18 6.92
CA GLU A 79 15.75 -28.94 6.76
C GLU A 79 16.09 -27.73 5.89
N PHE A 80 15.25 -27.41 4.88
CA PHE A 80 15.39 -26.24 4.00
C PHE A 80 14.47 -25.07 4.40
N ASN A 81 13.61 -25.26 5.39
CA ASN A 81 12.56 -24.36 5.78
C ASN A 81 12.39 -24.28 7.32
N PRO A 82 13.43 -23.87 8.06
CA PRO A 82 13.40 -23.83 9.52
C PRO A 82 12.33 -22.87 10.07
N GLN A 83 11.95 -21.85 9.31
CA GLN A 83 10.90 -20.89 9.68
C GLN A 83 9.49 -21.31 9.24
N ARG A 84 9.35 -22.45 8.54
CA ARG A 84 8.09 -22.99 8.01
C ARG A 84 7.31 -22.01 7.11
N ASN A 85 8.00 -21.10 6.47
CA ASN A 85 7.40 -20.04 5.65
C ASN A 85 7.74 -20.14 4.16
N LEU A 86 8.40 -21.21 3.74
CA LEU A 86 8.71 -21.49 2.35
C LEU A 86 7.88 -22.66 1.83
N GLY A 87 7.38 -22.49 0.62
CA GLY A 87 6.66 -23.52 -0.12
C GLY A 87 7.06 -23.54 -1.58
N GLN A 88 6.57 -24.54 -2.30
CA GLN A 88 6.80 -24.70 -3.73
C GLN A 88 5.51 -24.97 -4.46
N ILE A 89 5.44 -24.51 -5.70
CA ILE A 89 4.45 -24.92 -6.68
C ILE A 89 5.22 -25.58 -7.82
N ALA A 90 4.95 -26.88 -8.03
CA ALA A 90 5.40 -27.57 -9.23
C ALA A 90 4.47 -27.15 -10.38
N GLY A 91 5.02 -26.68 -11.49
CA GLY A 91 4.23 -26.37 -12.66
C GLY A 91 3.59 -27.62 -13.22
N LEU A 92 2.31 -27.55 -13.58
CA LEU A 92 1.67 -28.59 -14.38
C LEU A 92 2.38 -28.66 -15.73
N ASP A 93 2.80 -29.86 -16.09
CA ASP A 93 3.42 -30.15 -17.39
C ASP A 93 2.33 -30.06 -18.50
N LEU A 94 2.11 -28.86 -19.00
CA LEU A 94 1.16 -28.58 -20.08
C LEU A 94 1.88 -28.51 -21.44
N GLY A 95 2.70 -29.51 -21.75
CA GLY A 95 3.36 -29.64 -23.06
C GLY A 95 4.86 -29.34 -23.06
N PRO A 96 5.50 -29.12 -24.21
CA PRO A 96 6.97 -29.14 -24.37
C PRO A 96 7.73 -27.96 -23.70
N ARG A 97 7.06 -27.13 -22.92
CA ARG A 97 7.70 -26.11 -22.07
C ARG A 97 7.99 -26.73 -20.71
N LYS A 98 9.26 -26.69 -20.28
CA LYS A 98 9.71 -27.10 -18.95
C LYS A 98 8.73 -26.65 -17.85
N SER A 99 8.34 -27.57 -16.97
CA SER A 99 7.54 -27.23 -15.79
C SER A 99 8.25 -26.13 -15.00
N SER A 100 7.61 -24.99 -14.86
CA SER A 100 8.18 -23.85 -14.13
C SER A 100 8.12 -24.12 -12.63
N LYS A 101 9.27 -24.10 -11.96
CA LYS A 101 9.37 -24.25 -10.49
C LYS A 101 9.21 -22.89 -9.84
N THR A 102 8.16 -22.72 -9.02
CA THR A 102 7.92 -21.49 -8.29
C THR A 102 8.17 -21.68 -6.80
N LEU A 103 9.08 -20.88 -6.25
CA LEU A 103 9.26 -20.74 -4.79
C LEU A 103 8.21 -19.79 -4.25
N VAL A 104 7.60 -20.10 -3.12
CA VAL A 104 6.61 -19.24 -2.45
C VAL A 104 7.11 -18.96 -1.03
N LEU A 105 7.20 -17.68 -0.68
CA LEU A 105 7.54 -17.21 0.65
C LEU A 105 6.32 -16.54 1.27
N ALA A 106 5.80 -17.09 2.37
CA ALA A 106 4.80 -16.44 3.21
C ALA A 106 5.51 -15.62 4.31
N ASP A 107 5.43 -14.29 4.23
CA ASP A 107 6.11 -13.43 5.20
C ASP A 107 5.39 -13.40 6.55
N SER A 108 6.09 -12.95 7.58
CA SER A 108 5.56 -12.90 8.94
C SER A 108 4.54 -11.77 9.10
N PRO A 109 3.40 -12.01 9.78
CA PRO A 109 2.47 -10.94 10.12
C PRO A 109 3.04 -9.92 11.13
N ASN A 110 4.16 -10.26 11.79
CA ASN A 110 4.78 -9.42 12.82
C ASN A 110 5.70 -8.31 12.26
N LYS A 111 5.86 -8.23 10.97
CA LYS A 111 6.74 -7.23 10.33
C LYS A 111 6.13 -6.72 9.04
N LEU A 112 6.62 -5.58 8.58
CA LEU A 112 6.34 -5.07 7.26
C LEU A 112 7.20 -5.80 6.23
N THR A 113 6.59 -6.22 5.14
CA THR A 113 7.30 -6.75 3.98
C THR A 113 7.92 -5.58 3.21
N GLY A 114 9.24 -5.55 3.10
CA GLY A 114 9.98 -4.48 2.44
C GLY A 114 11.16 -5.01 1.64
N ILE A 115 12.03 -4.11 1.19
CA ILE A 115 13.17 -4.41 0.32
C ILE A 115 14.06 -5.55 0.83
N THR A 116 14.25 -5.64 2.16
CA THR A 116 15.07 -6.70 2.77
C THR A 116 14.44 -8.08 2.55
N THR A 117 13.11 -8.19 2.70
CA THR A 117 12.39 -9.44 2.43
C THR A 117 12.46 -9.80 0.95
N LEU A 118 12.29 -8.83 0.05
CA LEU A 118 12.34 -9.06 -1.40
C LEU A 118 13.73 -9.55 -1.84
N LYS A 119 14.81 -8.90 -1.39
CA LYS A 119 16.19 -9.33 -1.68
C LYS A 119 16.48 -10.73 -1.15
N LYS A 120 15.99 -11.06 0.07
CA LYS A 120 16.10 -12.41 0.63
C LYS A 120 15.36 -13.44 -0.22
N ALA A 121 14.14 -13.14 -0.66
CA ALA A 121 13.35 -14.02 -1.51
C ALA A 121 14.03 -14.28 -2.86
N ILE A 122 14.59 -13.23 -3.49
CA ILE A 122 15.36 -13.35 -4.73
C ILE A 122 16.59 -14.24 -4.52
N ALA A 123 17.37 -14.01 -3.46
CA ALA A 123 18.53 -14.83 -3.15
C ALA A 123 18.16 -16.30 -2.89
N GLN A 124 17.04 -16.56 -2.22
CA GLN A 124 16.53 -17.91 -2.02
C GLN A 124 16.08 -18.57 -3.34
N ARG A 125 15.39 -17.80 -4.21
CA ARG A 125 15.03 -18.26 -5.55
C ARG A 125 16.28 -18.71 -6.33
N ASP A 126 17.33 -17.93 -6.29
CA ASP A 126 18.52 -18.18 -7.13
C ASP A 126 19.43 -19.27 -6.56
N ASN A 127 19.46 -19.49 -5.24
CA ASN A 127 20.45 -20.38 -4.61
C ASN A 127 19.84 -21.63 -3.91
N LEU A 128 18.57 -21.60 -3.51
CA LEU A 128 18.00 -22.69 -2.74
C LEU A 128 17.64 -23.89 -3.65
N LEU A 129 18.07 -25.10 -3.29
CA LEU A 129 17.76 -26.37 -3.98
C LEU A 129 18.04 -26.33 -5.50
N GLY A 130 19.13 -25.67 -5.89
CA GLY A 130 19.55 -25.59 -7.30
C GLY A 130 18.85 -24.51 -8.12
N GLY A 131 18.08 -23.66 -7.46
CA GLY A 131 17.43 -22.50 -8.10
C GLY A 131 15.98 -22.77 -8.53
N TRP A 132 15.23 -21.67 -8.69
CA TRP A 132 13.80 -21.62 -9.04
C TRP A 132 13.59 -20.66 -10.20
N ASP A 133 12.59 -20.91 -11.03
CA ASP A 133 12.27 -20.05 -12.16
C ASP A 133 11.63 -18.73 -11.71
N ARG A 134 10.81 -18.77 -10.64
CA ARG A 134 10.09 -17.61 -10.08
C ARG A 134 10.06 -17.68 -8.56
N VAL A 135 9.85 -16.52 -7.95
CA VAL A 135 9.50 -16.42 -6.53
C VAL A 135 8.27 -15.55 -6.34
N VAL A 136 7.37 -16.02 -5.49
CA VAL A 136 6.18 -15.28 -5.03
C VAL A 136 6.35 -14.97 -3.55
N VAL A 137 6.20 -13.71 -3.19
CA VAL A 137 6.21 -13.24 -1.81
C VAL A 137 4.78 -12.90 -1.39
N LEU A 138 4.27 -13.58 -0.38
CA LEU A 138 2.97 -13.33 0.21
C LEU A 138 3.16 -12.50 1.48
N GLY A 139 2.69 -11.25 1.47
CA GLY A 139 2.84 -10.32 2.59
C GLY A 139 1.52 -9.95 3.25
N TRP A 140 1.55 -9.66 4.56
CA TRP A 140 0.40 -9.17 5.33
C TRP A 140 0.30 -7.66 5.30
N ASN A 141 1.42 -7.00 5.58
CA ASN A 141 1.57 -5.55 5.58
C ASN A 141 2.89 -5.19 4.91
N PHE A 142 2.95 -4.03 4.31
CA PHE A 142 4.08 -3.61 3.48
C PHE A 142 4.66 -2.29 3.94
N GLU A 143 5.95 -2.12 3.70
CA GLU A 143 6.59 -0.81 3.80
C GLU A 143 5.99 0.12 2.74
N SER A 144 5.86 1.41 3.05
CA SER A 144 5.28 2.39 2.14
C SER A 144 6.07 2.54 0.83
N SER A 145 7.36 2.25 0.85
CA SER A 145 8.26 2.27 -0.32
C SER A 145 8.15 1.03 -1.23
N ILE A 146 7.38 0.00 -0.85
CA ILE A 146 7.41 -1.32 -1.51
C ILE A 146 7.21 -1.26 -3.02
N GLY A 147 6.33 -0.38 -3.51
CA GLY A 147 6.11 -0.21 -4.95
C GLY A 147 7.33 0.31 -5.69
N GLN A 148 8.08 1.25 -5.07
CA GLN A 148 9.34 1.76 -5.60
C GLN A 148 10.44 0.69 -5.55
N ASP A 149 10.49 -0.07 -4.47
CA ASP A 149 11.45 -1.14 -4.27
C ASP A 149 11.29 -2.23 -5.33
N ILE A 150 10.06 -2.66 -5.63
CA ILE A 150 9.76 -3.63 -6.69
C ILE A 150 10.19 -3.08 -8.06
N THR A 151 9.87 -1.81 -8.33
CA THR A 151 10.26 -1.16 -9.60
C THR A 151 11.78 -1.04 -9.73
N ALA A 152 12.48 -0.68 -8.66
CA ALA A 152 13.94 -0.56 -8.63
C ALA A 152 14.67 -1.90 -8.79
N LEU A 153 14.11 -2.98 -8.23
CA LEU A 153 14.64 -4.34 -8.39
C LEU A 153 14.52 -4.83 -9.84
N ASN A 154 13.51 -4.36 -10.58
CA ASN A 154 13.26 -4.67 -11.99
C ASN A 154 13.39 -6.18 -12.31
N ASP A 155 12.91 -7.04 -11.43
CA ASP A 155 12.99 -8.49 -11.53
C ASP A 155 11.63 -9.07 -11.93
N ASN A 156 11.49 -9.48 -13.19
CA ASN A 156 10.25 -10.05 -13.74
C ASN A 156 9.94 -11.47 -13.24
N ARG A 157 10.85 -12.10 -12.50
CA ARG A 157 10.67 -13.39 -11.84
C ARG A 157 10.22 -13.25 -10.38
N LEU A 158 10.10 -12.02 -9.87
CA LEU A 158 9.56 -11.70 -8.55
C LEU A 158 8.10 -11.27 -8.68
N GLU A 159 7.23 -11.91 -7.92
CA GLU A 159 5.84 -11.50 -7.76
C GLU A 159 5.55 -11.25 -6.29
N VAL A 160 4.84 -10.16 -5.97
CA VAL A 160 4.49 -9.80 -4.59
C VAL A 160 2.99 -9.69 -4.49
N LEU A 161 2.42 -10.47 -3.57
CA LEU A 161 0.97 -10.57 -3.36
C LEU A 161 0.59 -10.25 -1.92
N VAL A 162 -0.57 -9.67 -1.76
CA VAL A 162 -1.17 -9.33 -0.47
C VAL A 162 -1.98 -10.52 0.04
N ILE A 163 -1.73 -10.91 1.28
CA ILE A 163 -2.59 -11.85 2.00
C ILE A 163 -3.86 -11.10 2.39
N PRO A 164 -5.06 -11.62 2.08
CA PRO A 164 -6.30 -10.92 2.40
C PRO A 164 -6.39 -10.55 3.88
N PRO A 165 -6.69 -9.28 4.21
CA PRO A 165 -6.70 -8.80 5.60
C PRO A 165 -7.80 -9.47 6.46
N ASP A 166 -8.84 -10.01 5.84
CA ASP A 166 -9.93 -10.74 6.50
C ASP A 166 -9.69 -12.25 6.61
N LEU A 167 -8.51 -12.74 6.18
CA LEU A 167 -8.20 -14.18 6.18
C LEU A 167 -8.37 -14.82 7.57
N LEU A 168 -7.89 -14.15 8.61
CA LEU A 168 -7.99 -14.65 9.99
C LEU A 168 -9.45 -14.74 10.46
N ASP A 169 -10.29 -13.79 10.08
CA ASP A 169 -11.71 -13.81 10.42
C ASP A 169 -12.47 -14.89 9.64
N ARG A 170 -12.05 -15.20 8.43
CA ARG A 170 -12.58 -16.34 7.65
C ARG A 170 -12.18 -17.66 8.26
N LEU A 171 -10.96 -17.79 8.77
CA LEU A 171 -10.47 -19.00 9.44
C LEU A 171 -11.25 -19.32 10.74
N LYS A 172 -11.79 -18.29 11.42
CA LYS A 172 -12.63 -18.46 12.63
C LYS A 172 -14.00 -19.07 12.33
N LYS A 173 -14.54 -18.86 11.13
CA LYS A 173 -15.86 -19.37 10.75
C LYS A 173 -15.83 -20.90 10.61
N LYS A 174 -16.87 -21.57 11.13
CA LYS A 174 -16.99 -23.06 11.08
C LYS A 174 -16.80 -23.58 9.65
N GLY A 175 -15.81 -24.42 9.46
CA GLY A 175 -15.58 -25.11 8.19
C GLY A 175 -14.10 -25.33 7.84
N GLY A 176 -13.19 -24.72 8.61
CA GLY A 176 -11.75 -24.96 8.50
C GLY A 176 -11.09 -24.55 7.18
N ILE A 177 -9.82 -24.85 7.08
CA ILE A 177 -8.94 -24.52 5.96
C ILE A 177 -9.45 -25.10 4.62
N ASP A 178 -10.04 -26.30 4.67
CA ASP A 178 -10.47 -27.00 3.44
C ASP A 178 -11.59 -26.27 2.69
N LYS A 179 -12.50 -25.60 3.39
CA LYS A 179 -13.52 -24.77 2.75
C LYS A 179 -12.98 -23.48 2.14
N LEU A 180 -11.84 -23.00 2.62
CA LEU A 180 -11.22 -21.78 2.14
C LEU A 180 -10.30 -22.02 0.94
N ARG A 181 -9.90 -23.28 0.70
CA ARG A 181 -9.10 -23.62 -0.49
C ARG A 181 -9.84 -23.24 -1.77
N GLY A 182 -9.18 -22.49 -2.63
CA GLY A 182 -9.75 -21.98 -3.87
C GLY A 182 -10.70 -20.78 -3.71
N GLN A 183 -11.07 -20.41 -2.48
CA GLN A 183 -11.91 -19.22 -2.21
C GLN A 183 -11.11 -18.01 -1.72
N VAL A 184 -9.90 -18.24 -1.21
CA VAL A 184 -8.99 -17.17 -0.81
C VAL A 184 -8.26 -16.64 -2.04
N ARG A 185 -8.40 -15.35 -2.29
CA ARG A 185 -7.70 -14.69 -3.38
C ARG A 185 -6.62 -13.78 -2.82
N PHE A 186 -5.41 -14.00 -3.28
CA PHE A 186 -4.26 -13.17 -2.98
C PHE A 186 -4.22 -12.07 -4.04
N SER A 187 -4.12 -10.83 -3.60
CA SER A 187 -4.11 -9.68 -4.50
C SER A 187 -2.70 -9.11 -4.63
N SER A 188 -2.41 -8.51 -5.76
CA SER A 188 -1.18 -7.75 -5.89
C SER A 188 -1.32 -6.35 -5.27
N LEU A 189 -0.18 -5.67 -5.09
CA LEU A 189 -0.12 -4.39 -4.39
C LEU A 189 -0.71 -3.25 -5.20
N GLN A 190 -1.32 -2.28 -4.50
CA GLN A 190 -1.60 -0.98 -5.05
C GLN A 190 -0.29 -0.17 -5.08
N TYR A 191 -0.08 0.57 -6.13
CA TYR A 191 1.02 1.53 -6.16
C TYR A 191 0.68 2.78 -6.97
N LEU A 192 1.24 3.88 -6.50
CA LEU A 192 1.14 5.19 -7.11
C LEU A 192 2.44 5.50 -7.86
N THR A 193 2.34 6.13 -9.03
CA THR A 193 3.48 6.73 -9.70
C THR A 193 3.21 8.21 -9.96
N ILE A 194 4.26 9.01 -9.88
CA ILE A 194 4.22 10.44 -10.14
C ILE A 194 5.20 10.82 -11.25
N HIS A 195 4.96 11.95 -11.88
CA HIS A 195 5.98 12.57 -12.73
C HIS A 195 7.11 13.15 -11.87
N PRO A 196 8.29 13.40 -12.43
CA PRO A 196 9.34 14.13 -11.71
C PRO A 196 8.78 15.42 -11.10
N VAL A 197 9.10 15.65 -9.83
CA VAL A 197 8.64 16.85 -9.11
C VAL A 197 9.45 18.03 -9.60
N GLU A 198 8.75 19.07 -10.06
CA GLU A 198 9.33 20.33 -10.48
C GLU A 198 9.53 21.22 -9.23
N ARG A 199 10.72 21.78 -9.06
CA ARG A 199 11.07 22.72 -7.98
C ARG A 199 11.65 23.98 -8.58
N THR A 200 11.01 25.13 -8.33
CA THR A 200 11.44 26.44 -8.83
C THR A 200 11.52 27.44 -7.67
N SER A 201 12.49 28.34 -7.71
CA SER A 201 12.55 29.45 -6.76
C SER A 201 11.62 30.58 -7.24
N SER A 202 10.90 31.23 -6.33
CA SER A 202 10.23 32.47 -6.67
C SER A 202 11.28 33.57 -6.95
N ALA A 203 10.96 34.52 -7.84
CA ALA A 203 11.82 35.69 -8.03
C ALA A 203 11.99 36.40 -6.68
N ALA A 204 13.21 36.82 -6.37
CA ALA A 204 13.49 37.59 -5.16
C ALA A 204 12.59 38.83 -5.12
N SER A 205 11.79 38.94 -4.06
CA SER A 205 11.14 40.23 -3.77
C SER A 205 12.21 41.21 -3.29
N ASP A 206 12.15 42.44 -3.70
CA ASP A 206 13.10 43.54 -3.32
C ASP A 206 13.15 43.82 -1.80
N ALA A 207 12.47 43.07 -0.98
CA ALA A 207 12.50 43.17 0.47
C ALA A 207 13.71 42.45 1.04
N ALA A 208 14.66 43.18 1.59
CA ALA A 208 16.03 42.82 1.95
C ALA A 208 16.21 41.69 3.01
N ASP A 209 15.18 40.99 3.48
CA ASP A 209 15.31 40.04 4.59
C ASP A 209 14.47 38.77 4.50
N THR A 210 13.81 38.49 3.41
CA THR A 210 13.06 37.26 3.24
C THR A 210 13.67 36.38 2.15
N ARG A 211 14.16 35.19 2.51
CA ARG A 211 14.54 34.16 1.51
C ARG A 211 13.32 33.87 0.65
N PRO A 212 13.48 33.87 -0.70
CA PRO A 212 12.35 33.64 -1.59
C PRO A 212 11.72 32.28 -1.32
N ASP A 213 10.39 32.26 -1.37
CA ASP A 213 9.67 30.97 -1.31
C ASP A 213 10.00 30.11 -2.53
N GLU A 214 9.77 28.82 -2.40
CA GLU A 214 9.90 27.85 -3.48
C GLU A 214 8.53 27.35 -3.91
N HIS A 215 8.41 27.07 -5.19
CA HIS A 215 7.22 26.41 -5.75
C HIS A 215 7.53 24.98 -6.11
N LEU A 216 6.71 24.07 -5.62
CA LEU A 216 6.74 22.65 -5.99
C LEU A 216 5.51 22.31 -6.81
N THR A 217 5.73 21.64 -7.94
CA THR A 217 4.65 21.07 -8.74
C THR A 217 4.76 19.55 -8.72
N VAL A 218 3.73 18.91 -8.24
CA VAL A 218 3.60 17.43 -8.17
C VAL A 218 2.48 17.01 -9.09
N LYS A 219 2.76 16.08 -10.01
CA LYS A 219 1.78 15.54 -10.95
C LYS A 219 1.65 14.03 -10.78
N LEU A 220 0.43 13.55 -10.56
CA LEU A 220 0.13 12.14 -10.58
C LEU A 220 0.33 11.57 -11.99
N ARG A 221 0.93 10.39 -12.11
CA ARG A 221 1.16 9.75 -13.40
C ARG A 221 0.25 8.55 -13.59
N ASN A 222 0.22 7.65 -12.61
CA ASN A 222 -0.60 6.46 -12.68
C ASN A 222 -0.91 5.93 -11.29
N TYR A 223 -2.06 5.30 -11.16
CA TYR A 223 -2.46 4.53 -9.98
C TYR A 223 -2.82 3.11 -10.42
N VAL A 224 -2.19 2.12 -9.82
CA VAL A 224 -2.42 0.72 -10.14
C VAL A 224 -3.13 0.05 -8.99
N LEU A 225 -4.36 -0.39 -9.24
CA LEU A 225 -5.12 -1.25 -8.36
C LEU A 225 -5.04 -2.66 -8.92
N LEU A 226 -4.36 -3.53 -8.20
CA LEU A 226 -4.14 -4.89 -8.64
C LEU A 226 -5.11 -5.82 -7.91
N SER A 227 -5.86 -6.59 -8.67
CA SER A 227 -6.87 -7.55 -8.27
C SER A 227 -8.23 -6.96 -7.85
N PRO A 228 -8.96 -6.39 -8.78
CA PRO A 228 -10.36 -6.04 -8.59
C PRO A 228 -11.20 -7.26 -8.14
N GLU A 229 -10.72 -8.49 -8.40
CA GLU A 229 -11.36 -9.74 -7.98
C GLU A 229 -11.41 -9.93 -6.47
N ALA A 230 -10.46 -9.33 -5.73
CA ALA A 230 -10.44 -9.39 -4.26
C ALA A 230 -11.47 -8.47 -3.61
N ILE A 231 -12.01 -7.50 -4.38
CA ILE A 231 -13.03 -6.59 -3.91
C ILE A 231 -14.39 -7.26 -4.08
N ASN A 232 -15.20 -7.22 -3.02
CA ASN A 232 -16.54 -7.83 -3.05
C ASN A 232 -17.52 -6.94 -3.86
N LEU A 233 -17.45 -7.04 -5.18
CA LEU A 233 -18.31 -6.36 -6.13
C LEU A 233 -19.14 -7.38 -6.91
N ASP A 234 -20.36 -7.00 -7.29
CA ASP A 234 -21.10 -7.72 -8.29
C ASP A 234 -20.45 -7.63 -9.68
N ASP A 235 -20.89 -8.46 -10.63
CA ASP A 235 -20.25 -8.57 -11.94
C ASP A 235 -20.35 -7.26 -12.75
N ALA A 236 -21.46 -6.51 -12.63
CA ALA A 236 -21.64 -5.26 -13.33
C ALA A 236 -20.70 -4.16 -12.83
N ASN A 237 -20.54 -4.06 -11.50
CA ASN A 237 -19.61 -3.11 -10.89
C ASN A 237 -18.14 -3.53 -11.11
N ARG A 238 -17.85 -4.83 -11.16
CA ARG A 238 -16.51 -5.33 -11.51
C ARG A 238 -16.11 -4.95 -12.95
N GLN A 239 -17.03 -5.08 -13.91
CA GLN A 239 -16.77 -4.64 -15.28
C GLN A 239 -16.54 -3.14 -15.38
N LYS A 240 -17.33 -2.32 -14.67
CA LYS A 240 -17.10 -0.86 -14.59
C LYS A 240 -15.74 -0.52 -13.99
N LEU A 241 -15.37 -1.18 -12.89
CA LEU A 241 -14.06 -0.98 -12.27
C LEU A 241 -12.93 -1.32 -13.25
N GLN A 242 -13.04 -2.44 -13.96
CA GLN A 242 -12.04 -2.84 -14.96
C GLN A 242 -11.93 -1.82 -16.11
N ALA A 243 -13.04 -1.24 -16.56
CA ALA A 243 -13.02 -0.18 -17.56
C ALA A 243 -12.29 1.08 -17.05
N VAL A 244 -12.58 1.51 -15.84
CA VAL A 244 -11.90 2.67 -15.21
C VAL A 244 -10.40 2.40 -15.04
N MET A 245 -10.02 1.22 -14.57
CA MET A 245 -8.61 0.85 -14.42
C MET A 245 -7.83 0.90 -15.73
N ASN A 246 -8.47 0.54 -16.85
CA ASN A 246 -7.84 0.51 -18.16
C ASN A 246 -7.79 1.89 -18.83
N GLN A 247 -8.78 2.74 -18.60
CA GLN A 247 -8.93 4.02 -19.29
C GLN A 247 -8.41 5.19 -18.47
N GLU A 248 -8.79 5.27 -17.20
CA GLU A 248 -8.51 6.40 -16.33
C GLU A 248 -8.21 5.95 -14.89
N PRO A 249 -7.11 5.26 -14.63
CA PRO A 249 -6.82 4.69 -13.32
C PRO A 249 -6.74 5.73 -12.19
N LEU A 250 -6.39 6.98 -12.48
CA LEU A 250 -6.40 8.07 -11.51
C LEU A 250 -7.81 8.43 -11.02
N ALA A 251 -8.86 8.09 -11.76
CA ALA A 251 -10.25 8.27 -11.32
C ALA A 251 -10.63 7.37 -10.13
N LEU A 252 -9.79 6.41 -9.76
CA LEU A 252 -9.97 5.60 -8.55
C LEU A 252 -9.55 6.31 -7.28
N ILE A 253 -8.80 7.41 -7.39
CA ILE A 253 -8.30 8.14 -6.22
C ILE A 253 -9.46 8.92 -5.58
N GLU A 254 -9.64 8.70 -4.29
CA GLU A 254 -10.62 9.42 -3.46
C GLU A 254 -9.99 10.61 -2.73
N TYR A 255 -8.73 10.48 -2.37
CA TYR A 255 -7.96 11.48 -1.62
C TYR A 255 -6.49 11.36 -1.97
N TRP A 256 -5.79 12.48 -2.08
CA TRP A 256 -4.33 12.48 -2.08
C TRP A 256 -3.76 13.74 -1.45
N ALA A 257 -2.52 13.63 -1.00
CA ALA A 257 -1.85 14.69 -0.28
C ALA A 257 -0.34 14.66 -0.51
N VAL A 258 0.30 15.80 -0.24
CA VAL A 258 1.74 16.00 -0.42
C VAL A 258 2.36 16.49 0.89
N ASP A 259 3.44 15.82 1.29
CA ASP A 259 4.39 16.29 2.30
C ASP A 259 5.68 16.70 1.57
N PRO A 260 6.02 17.99 1.51
CA PRO A 260 7.17 18.48 0.77
C PRO A 260 8.51 18.25 1.50
N ASP A 261 8.49 17.89 2.79
CA ASP A 261 9.66 17.71 3.64
C ASP A 261 9.55 16.49 4.56
N TYR A 262 9.16 15.37 3.98
CA TYR A 262 8.91 14.13 4.70
C TYR A 262 10.15 13.62 5.47
N ASP A 263 9.99 13.45 6.78
CA ASP A 263 11.06 13.02 7.69
C ASP A 263 11.29 11.49 7.71
N GLY A 264 10.48 10.72 6.97
CA GLY A 264 10.54 9.26 6.95
C GLY A 264 9.75 8.59 8.08
N ARG A 265 9.04 9.34 8.90
CA ARG A 265 8.25 8.83 10.04
C ARG A 265 6.81 9.31 10.04
N VAL A 266 6.61 10.61 9.98
CA VAL A 266 5.29 11.22 10.08
C VAL A 266 4.99 11.98 8.79
N PHE A 267 3.98 11.52 8.06
CA PHE A 267 3.48 12.21 6.89
C PHE A 267 2.65 13.43 7.32
N ARG A 268 2.99 14.60 6.80
CA ARG A 268 2.27 15.85 7.04
C ARG A 268 1.57 16.28 5.78
N SER A 269 0.24 16.30 5.80
CA SER A 269 -0.56 16.76 4.67
C SER A 269 -0.50 18.29 4.59
N VAL A 270 0.53 18.80 3.90
CA VAL A 270 0.71 20.24 3.68
C VAL A 270 -0.20 20.73 2.56
N TRP A 271 -0.35 19.95 1.52
CA TRP A 271 -1.33 20.12 0.47
C TRP A 271 -2.15 18.86 0.32
N GLN A 272 -3.44 19.01 0.01
CA GLN A 272 -4.33 17.87 -0.18
C GLN A 272 -5.49 18.20 -1.11
N ASP A 273 -6.01 17.17 -1.75
CA ASP A 273 -7.25 17.20 -2.50
C ASP A 273 -8.07 15.92 -2.27
N TYR A 274 -9.38 16.01 -2.38
CA TYR A 274 -10.29 14.90 -2.16
C TYR A 274 -11.53 15.02 -3.04
N ARG A 275 -12.09 13.90 -3.40
CA ARG A 275 -13.32 13.85 -4.20
C ARG A 275 -14.44 14.64 -3.52
N GLY A 276 -15.09 15.52 -4.28
CA GLY A 276 -16.08 16.46 -3.79
C GLY A 276 -15.51 17.81 -3.35
N ASN A 277 -14.19 18.03 -3.47
CA ASN A 277 -13.59 19.34 -3.29
C ASN A 277 -13.59 20.08 -4.64
N THR A 278 -14.55 20.99 -4.82
CA THR A 278 -14.69 21.78 -6.04
C THR A 278 -13.86 23.08 -6.03
N ALA A 279 -13.08 23.30 -4.98
CA ALA A 279 -12.25 24.50 -4.87
C ALA A 279 -11.05 24.52 -5.83
N ASN A 280 -10.62 23.35 -6.30
CA ASN A 280 -9.43 23.23 -7.14
C ASN A 280 -9.75 23.24 -8.66
N ASP A 281 -10.86 22.62 -9.10
CA ASP A 281 -11.18 22.48 -10.53
C ASP A 281 -12.67 22.40 -10.88
N ASP A 282 -13.57 22.66 -9.93
CA ASP A 282 -15.03 22.55 -10.06
C ASP A 282 -15.58 21.14 -10.31
N ASP A 283 -14.75 20.08 -10.38
CA ASP A 283 -15.18 18.70 -10.58
C ASP A 283 -15.36 17.96 -9.24
N ALA A 284 -16.61 17.77 -8.84
CA ALA A 284 -16.95 17.05 -7.60
C ALA A 284 -16.72 15.53 -7.69
N LEU A 285 -16.50 14.97 -8.87
CA LEU A 285 -16.41 13.51 -9.07
C LEU A 285 -14.96 13.01 -9.09
N ARG A 286 -13.99 13.89 -9.11
CA ARG A 286 -12.56 13.57 -9.25
C ARG A 286 -11.73 14.35 -8.26
N VAL A 287 -10.49 13.96 -8.11
CA VAL A 287 -9.43 14.76 -7.52
C VAL A 287 -8.62 15.43 -8.63
N VAL A 288 -8.05 16.59 -8.38
CA VAL A 288 -7.08 17.18 -9.31
C VAL A 288 -5.85 16.27 -9.41
N THR A 289 -5.28 16.18 -10.60
CA THR A 289 -4.12 15.31 -10.85
C THR A 289 -2.78 16.02 -10.65
N HIS A 290 -2.81 17.30 -10.29
CA HIS A 290 -1.60 18.10 -10.04
C HIS A 290 -1.78 18.98 -8.80
N ALA A 291 -0.73 19.07 -8.01
CA ALA A 291 -0.62 19.95 -6.84
C ALA A 291 0.42 21.04 -7.10
N ARG A 292 0.12 22.26 -6.66
CA ARG A 292 1.07 23.36 -6.62
C ARG A 292 1.18 23.83 -5.18
N LEU A 293 2.40 23.80 -4.64
CA LEU A 293 2.68 24.18 -3.27
C LEU A 293 3.66 25.37 -3.28
N THR A 294 3.41 26.34 -2.42
CA THR A 294 4.39 27.35 -2.06
C THR A 294 4.95 26.97 -0.68
N VAL A 295 6.25 26.80 -0.58
CA VAL A 295 6.93 26.35 0.63
C VAL A 295 8.13 27.24 0.92
N PRO A 296 8.51 27.42 2.20
CA PRO A 296 9.71 28.17 2.55
C PRO A 296 10.95 27.61 1.85
N HIS A 297 11.86 28.49 1.46
CA HIS A 297 13.13 28.08 0.86
C HIS A 297 13.87 27.08 1.75
N LYS A 298 14.43 26.05 1.11
CA LYS A 298 15.28 25.05 1.77
C LYS A 298 16.56 24.81 0.99
N THR A 299 17.69 25.01 1.64
CA THR A 299 19.00 24.65 1.10
C THR A 299 19.12 23.13 0.98
N GLY A 300 19.60 22.65 -0.17
CA GLY A 300 19.78 21.23 -0.45
C GLY A 300 18.52 20.51 -0.93
N PRO A 301 18.54 19.18 -0.98
CA PRO A 301 17.45 18.38 -1.52
C PRO A 301 16.24 18.36 -0.58
N ARG A 302 15.04 18.25 -1.16
CA ARG A 302 13.78 17.97 -0.47
C ARG A 302 13.40 16.51 -0.63
N ARG A 303 12.92 15.90 0.42
CA ARG A 303 12.31 14.58 0.38
C ARG A 303 10.80 14.75 0.32
N VAL A 304 10.25 14.65 -0.86
CA VAL A 304 8.80 14.80 -1.09
C VAL A 304 8.12 13.45 -0.99
N CYS A 305 7.05 13.40 -0.20
CA CYS A 305 6.20 12.22 -0.09
C CYS A 305 4.81 12.55 -0.63
N VAL A 306 4.28 11.68 -1.47
CA VAL A 306 2.93 11.75 -2.02
C VAL A 306 2.16 10.53 -1.57
N ARG A 307 1.01 10.73 -0.94
CA ARG A 307 0.14 9.66 -0.48
C ARG A 307 -1.22 9.76 -1.15
N ALA A 308 -1.71 8.65 -1.69
CA ALA A 308 -3.04 8.56 -2.26
C ALA A 308 -3.86 7.46 -1.57
N VAL A 309 -5.16 7.67 -1.49
CA VAL A 309 -6.14 6.71 -0.98
C VAL A 309 -7.22 6.54 -2.04
N ASP A 310 -7.52 5.31 -2.39
CA ASP A 310 -8.54 5.01 -3.40
C ASP A 310 -9.95 4.93 -2.81
N VAL A 311 -10.94 4.76 -3.69
CA VAL A 311 -12.36 4.65 -3.32
C VAL A 311 -12.69 3.45 -2.42
N PHE A 312 -11.78 2.49 -2.29
CA PHE A 312 -11.92 1.32 -1.41
C PHE A 312 -11.17 1.51 -0.08
N GLY A 313 -10.49 2.64 0.10
CA GLY A 313 -9.70 2.95 1.29
C GLY A 313 -8.30 2.32 1.32
N PHE A 314 -7.80 1.81 0.18
CA PHE A 314 -6.41 1.37 0.09
C PHE A 314 -5.47 2.57 -0.09
N GLU A 315 -4.32 2.52 0.56
CA GLU A 315 -3.34 3.59 0.55
C GLU A 315 -2.10 3.20 -0.25
N ALA A 316 -1.59 4.14 -1.05
CA ALA A 316 -0.32 4.02 -1.75
C ALA A 316 0.52 5.28 -1.51
N GLU A 317 1.83 5.11 -1.42
CA GLU A 317 2.77 6.18 -1.13
C GLU A 317 3.96 6.15 -2.09
N VAL A 318 4.41 7.33 -2.48
CA VAL A 318 5.65 7.53 -3.26
C VAL A 318 6.51 8.54 -2.55
N VAL A 319 7.78 8.20 -2.34
CA VAL A 319 8.78 9.10 -1.78
C VAL A 319 9.84 9.38 -2.85
N THR A 320 10.13 10.64 -3.11
CA THR A 320 11.16 11.05 -4.06
C THR A 320 12.05 12.14 -3.47
N THR A 321 13.31 12.16 -3.89
CA THR A 321 14.23 13.23 -3.53
C THR A 321 14.33 14.20 -4.69
N VAL A 322 14.07 15.47 -4.41
CA VAL A 322 14.09 16.57 -5.38
C VAL A 322 15.30 17.43 -5.12
N ALA A 323 16.16 17.56 -6.13
CA ALA A 323 17.35 18.41 -6.05
C ALA A 323 16.99 19.86 -5.74
N GLU A 324 17.97 20.63 -5.27
CA GLU A 324 17.80 22.09 -5.11
C GLU A 324 17.46 22.75 -6.44
N ALA A 325 16.60 23.74 -6.41
CA ALA A 325 16.26 24.50 -7.61
C ALA A 325 17.53 25.16 -8.16
N VAL A 326 17.82 24.93 -9.43
CA VAL A 326 18.87 25.67 -10.13
C VAL A 326 18.37 27.10 -10.31
N ARG A 327 19.16 28.08 -9.87
CA ARG A 327 18.87 29.51 -10.02
C ARG A 327 18.88 29.95 -11.48
#